data_e5ec8f8ba0e64e6296ca9619261fd806
#
_entry.id   e5ec8f8ba0e64e6296ca9619261fd806
#
_cell.length_a   1.000
_cell.length_b   1.000
_cell.length_c   1.000
_cell.angle_alpha   90.00
_cell.angle_beta   90.00
_cell.angle_gamma   90.00
#
_symmetry.space_group_name_H-M   'P 1'
#
loop_
_entity.id
_entity.type
_entity.pdbx_description
1 polymer ?
#
loop_
_entity_poly.entity_id
_entity_poly.type
_entity_poly.pdbx_seq_one_letter_code
_entity_poly.pdbx_strand_id
1 'polypeptide(L)'
;PVSAPTVLITARDADLAIWWDIILPRLRERLPSPLELDLLYSSHLTLQTPSDEHVAEDSGFRPSIYSTMQDYDRVVQMGSSMGVDQPANSGTVSAVIRLRDANGEETKCALTNHHVVATCEAKSILNKQIPAGQFLGLDHEISRLGLVKIVAPSHKDHDRFLEYKTMEKKEHDEVLATFQHQHLHGYTLAHRNVIATDSDWVLLKSTPDRLLGTVLASSGFRTCNNTDYTLVETQSFSKVMHVPNYAFRHKDGTMPSSLAEKINGRTIDFGLNWAVIKLAKNRTLSDRTPQRSCGVKIPTRAQVGRYAHIRHNVSYNVAKKGRTTGWTYGKVSEIGSLLNLRPADGTSIVPVDLADRFRQTNAIMLAFGVIDDRKREEFMSSGDSGSCVLLNESNPKATIVGLLYASNEYTHVSYMIPFDLVVRDIEHVTGQTVVQPEFVDYDTRG
;
A
#
# COMPACT_ATOMS: atom_id res chain seq x y z
N PRO A 1 -11.95 0.62 -32.07
CA PRO A 1 -12.68 1.77 -31.56
C PRO A 1 -12.11 2.12 -30.20
N VAL A 2 -11.66 3.35 -30.02
CA VAL A 2 -11.24 3.88 -28.74
C VAL A 2 -12.55 4.14 -27.98
N SER A 3 -12.77 3.49 -26.84
CA SER A 3 -13.92 3.77 -25.99
C SER A 3 -13.82 5.21 -25.46
N ALA A 4 -14.96 5.89 -25.35
CA ALA A 4 -14.99 7.21 -24.77
C ALA A 4 -14.45 7.17 -23.31
N PRO A 5 -13.69 8.18 -22.87
CA PRO A 5 -13.28 8.23 -21.48
C PRO A 5 -14.52 8.34 -20.59
N THR A 6 -14.58 7.47 -19.58
CA THR A 6 -15.76 7.27 -18.74
C THR A 6 -15.46 7.67 -17.30
N VAL A 7 -16.33 8.47 -16.69
CA VAL A 7 -16.34 8.71 -15.24
C VAL A 7 -17.10 7.57 -14.59
N LEU A 8 -16.40 6.76 -13.80
CA LEU A 8 -16.99 5.66 -13.08
C LEU A 8 -17.35 6.09 -11.66
N ILE A 9 -18.63 5.97 -11.30
CA ILE A 9 -19.12 6.16 -9.94
C ILE A 9 -19.38 4.78 -9.33
N THR A 10 -18.97 4.59 -8.10
CA THR A 10 -19.30 3.38 -7.34
C THR A 10 -20.08 3.78 -6.11
N ALA A 11 -21.23 3.13 -5.88
CA ALA A 11 -22.09 3.39 -4.75
C ALA A 11 -22.74 2.10 -4.23
N ARG A 12 -22.97 2.03 -2.91
CA ARG A 12 -23.64 0.88 -2.28
C ARG A 12 -25.11 0.78 -2.62
N ASP A 13 -25.70 1.90 -2.84
CA ASP A 13 -27.11 2.12 -3.13
C ASP A 13 -27.33 2.44 -4.60
N ALA A 14 -26.45 1.96 -5.47
CA ALA A 14 -26.52 2.17 -6.92
C ALA A 14 -27.79 1.60 -7.56
N ASP A 15 -28.49 0.71 -6.87
CA ASP A 15 -29.79 0.14 -7.26
C ASP A 15 -30.98 1.06 -6.94
N LEU A 16 -30.80 2.09 -6.11
CA LEU A 16 -31.87 3.01 -5.79
C LEU A 16 -32.25 3.90 -6.98
N ALA A 17 -33.55 4.07 -7.20
CA ALA A 17 -34.09 4.89 -8.28
C ALA A 17 -33.55 6.33 -8.29
N ILE A 18 -33.23 6.90 -7.13
CA ILE A 18 -32.69 8.27 -7.03
C ILE A 18 -31.40 8.46 -7.84
N TRP A 19 -30.56 7.42 -7.96
CA TRP A 19 -29.36 7.48 -8.78
C TRP A 19 -29.71 7.63 -10.26
N TRP A 20 -30.64 6.83 -10.73
CA TRP A 20 -31.01 6.74 -12.14
C TRP A 20 -31.91 7.89 -12.59
N ASP A 21 -32.83 8.30 -11.74
CA ASP A 21 -33.86 9.29 -12.09
C ASP A 21 -33.42 10.73 -11.83
N ILE A 22 -32.50 10.95 -10.88
CA ILE A 22 -32.13 12.30 -10.44
C ILE A 22 -30.63 12.55 -10.53
N ILE A 23 -29.79 11.70 -9.92
CA ILE A 23 -28.38 12.01 -9.74
C ILE A 23 -27.61 11.88 -11.06
N LEU A 24 -27.71 10.74 -11.73
CA LEU A 24 -27.00 10.50 -13.00
C LEU A 24 -27.40 11.50 -14.10
N PRO A 25 -28.69 11.80 -14.33
CA PRO A 25 -29.08 12.82 -15.30
C PRO A 25 -28.43 14.18 -15.01
N ARG A 26 -28.49 14.64 -13.76
CA ARG A 26 -27.87 15.92 -13.35
C ARG A 26 -26.36 15.93 -13.48
N LEU A 27 -25.69 14.80 -13.26
CA LEU A 27 -24.25 14.69 -13.46
C LEU A 27 -23.90 14.69 -14.95
N ARG A 28 -24.67 13.96 -15.78
CA ARG A 28 -24.49 13.93 -17.26
C ARG A 28 -24.63 15.31 -17.90
N GLU A 29 -25.58 16.12 -17.43
CA GLU A 29 -25.76 17.51 -17.90
C GLU A 29 -24.52 18.39 -17.61
N ARG A 30 -23.70 18.02 -16.65
CA ARG A 30 -22.52 18.78 -16.20
C ARG A 30 -21.21 18.24 -16.76
N LEU A 31 -21.22 17.02 -17.29
CA LEU A 31 -20.03 16.43 -17.88
C LEU A 31 -19.77 16.98 -19.27
N PRO A 32 -18.56 17.46 -19.59
CA PRO A 32 -18.22 17.86 -20.93
C PRO A 32 -18.17 16.65 -21.86
N SER A 33 -18.69 16.81 -23.10
CA SER A 33 -18.47 15.81 -24.16
C SER A 33 -16.96 15.69 -24.45
N PRO A 34 -16.39 14.50 -24.66
CA PRO A 34 -17.03 13.19 -24.88
C PRO A 34 -17.06 12.27 -23.64
N LEU A 35 -17.07 12.82 -22.41
CA LEU A 35 -17.07 11.99 -21.21
C LEU A 35 -18.40 11.23 -21.07
N GLU A 36 -18.30 9.95 -20.81
CA GLU A 36 -19.42 9.09 -20.42
C GLU A 36 -19.48 8.94 -18.90
N LEU A 37 -20.61 8.49 -18.38
CA LEU A 37 -20.83 8.32 -16.94
C LEU A 37 -21.46 6.95 -16.70
N ASP A 38 -20.77 6.13 -15.93
CA ASP A 38 -21.25 4.83 -15.47
C ASP A 38 -21.39 4.80 -13.95
N LEU A 39 -22.41 4.07 -13.48
CA LEU A 39 -22.63 3.78 -12.08
C LEU A 39 -22.55 2.28 -11.83
N LEU A 40 -21.68 1.87 -10.94
CA LEU A 40 -21.57 0.49 -10.50
C LEU A 40 -21.96 0.35 -9.03
N TYR A 41 -22.64 -0.75 -8.72
CA TYR A 41 -22.83 -1.16 -7.34
C TYR A 41 -21.44 -1.56 -6.77
N SER A 42 -21.08 -0.96 -5.65
CA SER A 42 -19.87 -1.34 -4.90
C SER A 42 -20.05 -1.07 -3.42
N SER A 43 -20.03 -2.13 -2.64
CA SER A 43 -20.17 -2.03 -1.19
C SER A 43 -18.86 -1.81 -0.44
N HIS A 44 -17.71 -2.02 -1.07
CA HIS A 44 -16.43 -2.10 -0.35
C HIS A 44 -15.29 -1.35 -1.03
N LEU A 45 -14.86 -0.28 -0.36
CA LEU A 45 -13.49 0.20 -0.42
C LEU A 45 -12.79 -0.42 0.81
N THR A 46 -11.91 -1.38 0.61
CA THR A 46 -11.16 -1.99 1.70
C THR A 46 -9.80 -1.31 1.83
N LEU A 47 -9.55 -0.73 3.02
CA LEU A 47 -8.17 -0.60 3.48
C LEU A 47 -7.67 -2.04 3.62
N GLN A 48 -6.73 -2.45 2.80
CA GLN A 48 -6.30 -3.84 2.66
C GLN A 48 -5.53 -4.30 3.91
N THR A 49 -6.23 -4.31 5.05
CA THR A 49 -5.82 -5.05 6.24
C THR A 49 -6.42 -6.45 6.13
N PRO A 50 -5.70 -7.50 6.40
CA PRO A 50 -6.26 -8.83 6.50
C PRO A 50 -7.12 -8.95 7.77
N SER A 51 -8.30 -8.31 7.79
CA SER A 51 -9.36 -8.66 8.71
C SER A 51 -10.01 -9.91 8.14
N ASP A 52 -9.89 -11.02 8.87
CA ASP A 52 -10.59 -12.26 8.61
C ASP A 52 -10.75 -12.56 7.11
N GLU A 53 -9.64 -12.96 6.48
CA GLU A 53 -9.77 -13.72 5.25
C GLU A 53 -10.84 -14.78 5.54
N HIS A 54 -11.97 -14.69 4.89
CA HIS A 54 -12.74 -15.86 4.59
C HIS A 54 -11.75 -16.78 3.86
N VAL A 55 -11.03 -17.56 4.66
CA VAL A 55 -10.41 -18.77 4.17
C VAL A 55 -11.61 -19.51 3.63
N ALA A 56 -11.78 -19.47 2.32
CA ALA A 56 -12.56 -20.51 1.68
C ALA A 56 -11.95 -21.79 2.24
N GLU A 57 -12.65 -22.43 3.17
CA GLU A 57 -12.40 -23.79 3.60
C GLU A 57 -12.67 -24.68 2.39
N ASP A 58 -11.86 -24.48 1.35
CA ASP A 58 -11.91 -25.32 0.18
C ASP A 58 -10.93 -26.45 0.42
N SER A 59 -11.57 -27.57 0.69
CA SER A 59 -11.07 -28.92 0.83
C SER A 59 -9.73 -29.16 0.10
N GLY A 60 -8.64 -29.27 0.86
CA GLY A 60 -7.40 -29.91 0.39
C GLY A 60 -6.36 -29.00 -0.22
N PHE A 61 -6.49 -27.69 -0.15
CA PHE A 61 -5.49 -26.75 -0.68
C PHE A 61 -4.39 -26.44 0.36
N ARG A 62 -3.14 -26.45 -0.11
CA ARG A 62 -1.99 -25.99 0.69
C ARG A 62 -2.19 -24.51 1.08
N PRO A 63 -1.89 -24.10 2.33
CA PRO A 63 -2.03 -22.71 2.74
C PRO A 63 -1.22 -21.79 1.84
N SER A 64 -1.81 -20.65 1.45
CA SER A 64 -1.10 -19.63 0.66
C SER A 64 0.10 -19.12 1.45
N ILE A 65 1.30 -19.32 0.90
CA ILE A 65 2.56 -18.95 1.56
C ILE A 65 2.99 -17.60 1.05
N TYR A 66 3.09 -16.64 1.98
CA TYR A 66 3.54 -15.28 1.70
C TYR A 66 4.95 -14.99 2.23
N SER A 67 5.55 -15.94 2.92
CA SER A 67 6.90 -15.84 3.46
C SER A 67 7.79 -16.95 2.93
N THR A 68 9.08 -16.69 2.88
CA THR A 68 10.13 -17.62 2.51
C THR A 68 11.21 -17.61 3.58
N MET A 69 12.13 -18.59 3.57
CA MET A 69 13.27 -18.59 4.50
C MET A 69 14.11 -17.31 4.41
N GLN A 70 14.15 -16.65 3.24
CA GLN A 70 14.88 -15.38 3.05
C GLN A 70 14.29 -14.21 3.87
N ASP A 71 13.01 -14.26 4.26
CA ASP A 71 12.39 -13.22 5.08
C ASP A 71 12.92 -13.22 6.54
N TYR A 72 13.57 -14.32 6.94
CA TYR A 72 14.23 -14.45 8.26
C TYR A 72 15.69 -14.00 8.23
N ASP A 73 16.23 -13.68 7.06
CA ASP A 73 17.58 -13.17 6.92
C ASP A 73 17.73 -11.79 7.58
N ARG A 74 18.98 -11.45 7.92
CA ARG A 74 19.30 -10.11 8.43
C ARG A 74 18.89 -9.00 7.47
N VAL A 75 18.90 -9.25 6.17
CA VAL A 75 18.56 -8.30 5.10
C VAL A 75 17.14 -8.53 4.64
N VAL A 76 16.21 -7.70 5.09
CA VAL A 76 14.82 -7.76 4.65
C VAL A 76 14.69 -7.16 3.25
N GLN A 77 13.84 -7.75 2.42
CA GLN A 77 13.60 -7.30 1.06
C GLN A 77 12.36 -6.40 0.98
N MET A 78 12.31 -5.52 -0.02
CA MET A 78 11.09 -4.86 -0.44
C MET A 78 10.04 -5.92 -0.82
N GLY A 79 8.81 -5.74 -0.37
CA GLY A 79 7.72 -6.70 -0.62
C GLY A 79 7.62 -7.82 0.42
N SER A 80 8.52 -7.90 1.39
CA SER A 80 8.43 -8.86 2.49
C SER A 80 7.26 -8.53 3.43
N SER A 81 6.77 -9.56 4.10
CA SER A 81 5.75 -9.44 5.14
C SER A 81 6.27 -8.71 6.37
N MET A 82 5.42 -7.86 6.95
CA MET A 82 5.66 -7.24 8.25
C MET A 82 4.35 -7.02 9.02
N GLY A 83 4.47 -6.83 10.32
CA GLY A 83 3.34 -6.51 11.20
C GLY A 83 3.81 -6.05 12.57
N VAL A 84 2.89 -5.62 13.42
CA VAL A 84 3.18 -5.33 14.82
C VAL A 84 3.57 -6.63 15.56
N ASP A 85 4.38 -6.49 16.61
CA ASP A 85 4.80 -7.62 17.47
C ASP A 85 3.63 -8.08 18.37
N GLN A 86 2.51 -8.42 17.74
CA GLN A 86 1.28 -8.99 18.31
C GLN A 86 0.57 -9.79 17.22
N PRO A 87 -0.23 -10.83 17.55
CA PRO A 87 -1.07 -11.51 16.58
C PRO A 87 -2.10 -10.53 16.01
N ALA A 88 -1.77 -9.89 14.92
CA ALA A 88 -2.56 -8.85 14.28
C ALA A 88 -2.33 -8.89 12.77
N ASN A 89 -2.75 -7.83 12.10
CA ASN A 89 -2.67 -7.67 10.66
C ASN A 89 -1.25 -7.80 10.10
N SER A 90 -1.16 -8.24 8.86
CA SER A 90 0.06 -8.24 8.07
C SER A 90 0.00 -7.15 7.02
N GLY A 91 1.14 -6.61 6.67
CA GLY A 91 1.31 -5.67 5.58
C GLY A 91 2.64 -5.89 4.88
N THR A 92 3.02 -4.96 4.04
CA THR A 92 4.20 -5.05 3.18
C THR A 92 5.27 -4.06 3.60
N VAL A 93 6.52 -4.50 3.65
CA VAL A 93 7.69 -3.64 3.71
C VAL A 93 7.83 -2.92 2.36
N SER A 94 7.78 -1.58 2.36
CA SER A 94 7.91 -0.77 1.16
C SER A 94 9.37 -0.60 0.75
N ALA A 95 9.91 0.59 0.97
CA ALA A 95 11.24 1.00 0.55
C ALA A 95 12.08 1.47 1.73
N VAL A 96 13.38 1.59 1.48
CA VAL A 96 14.32 2.26 2.39
C VAL A 96 14.04 3.77 2.37
N ILE A 97 13.87 4.34 3.55
CA ILE A 97 13.89 5.79 3.77
C ILE A 97 15.13 6.11 4.59
N ARG A 98 15.93 7.09 4.16
CA ARG A 98 17.01 7.66 4.99
C ARG A 98 16.64 9.07 5.39
N LEU A 99 16.59 9.28 6.69
CA LEU A 99 16.31 10.56 7.31
C LEU A 99 17.62 11.15 7.81
N ARG A 100 17.84 12.44 7.52
CA ARG A 100 18.99 13.19 8.03
C ARG A 100 18.51 14.26 8.98
N ASP A 101 19.04 14.25 10.20
CA ASP A 101 18.72 15.26 11.21
C ASP A 101 19.51 16.57 11.00
N ALA A 102 19.27 17.55 11.87
CA ALA A 102 19.93 18.86 11.84
C ALA A 102 21.47 18.77 12.08
N ASN A 103 21.94 17.69 12.70
CA ASN A 103 23.36 17.46 12.97
C ASN A 103 24.05 16.73 11.81
N GLY A 104 23.28 16.34 10.78
CA GLY A 104 23.77 15.58 9.63
C GLY A 104 23.81 14.07 9.85
N GLU A 105 23.33 13.56 10.98
CA GLU A 105 23.25 12.13 11.24
C GLU A 105 22.12 11.49 10.43
N GLU A 106 22.45 10.33 9.82
CA GLU A 106 21.49 9.60 8.99
C GLU A 106 20.93 8.38 9.71
N THR A 107 19.60 8.29 9.72
CA THR A 107 18.87 7.13 10.21
C THR A 107 18.24 6.36 9.05
N LYS A 108 18.57 5.07 8.92
CA LYS A 108 17.96 4.18 7.94
C LYS A 108 16.68 3.58 8.49
N CYS A 109 15.58 3.74 7.77
CA CYS A 109 14.25 3.33 8.16
C CYS A 109 13.58 2.49 7.08
N ALA A 110 12.58 1.71 7.46
CA ALA A 110 11.62 1.08 6.56
C ALA A 110 10.33 1.90 6.50
N LEU A 111 9.66 1.88 5.34
CA LEU A 111 8.37 2.52 5.12
C LEU A 111 7.26 1.46 5.00
N THR A 112 6.07 1.78 5.49
CA THR A 112 4.82 1.04 5.27
C THR A 112 3.61 1.97 5.45
N ASN A 113 2.39 1.44 5.48
CA ASN A 113 1.20 2.23 5.82
C ASN A 113 0.99 2.36 7.33
N HIS A 114 0.32 3.46 7.75
CA HIS A 114 -0.09 3.66 9.13
C HIS A 114 -1.03 2.55 9.62
N HIS A 115 -2.04 2.18 8.84
CA HIS A 115 -2.99 1.14 9.25
C HIS A 115 -2.37 -0.25 9.43
N VAL A 116 -1.19 -0.52 8.87
CA VAL A 116 -0.43 -1.76 9.11
C VAL A 116 0.14 -1.77 10.52
N VAL A 117 0.59 -0.62 11.02
CA VAL A 117 1.20 -0.51 12.37
C VAL A 117 0.22 -0.09 13.45
N ALA A 118 -0.89 0.52 13.08
CA ALA A 118 -1.93 0.99 14.01
C ALA A 118 -3.03 -0.02 14.27
N THR A 119 -2.95 -1.19 13.78
CA THR A 119 -3.95 -2.28 13.79
C THR A 119 -5.37 -1.88 14.18
N CYS A 120 -6.39 -2.44 13.56
CA CYS A 120 -7.81 -2.11 13.81
C CYS A 120 -8.29 -2.48 15.23
N GLU A 121 -7.46 -3.08 16.06
CA GLU A 121 -7.84 -3.45 17.40
C GLU A 121 -7.85 -2.23 18.33
N ALA A 122 -8.91 -2.12 19.12
CA ALA A 122 -9.04 -1.13 20.20
C ALA A 122 -7.88 -1.19 21.24
N LYS A 123 -7.08 -2.22 21.20
CA LYS A 123 -5.88 -2.43 22.07
C LYS A 123 -4.62 -1.78 21.51
N SER A 124 -4.60 -1.33 20.25
CA SER A 124 -3.43 -0.69 19.64
C SER A 124 -2.99 0.53 20.46
N ILE A 125 -1.72 0.55 20.86
CA ILE A 125 -1.11 1.68 21.60
C ILE A 125 -1.24 2.97 20.75
N LEU A 126 -0.98 2.88 19.44
CA LEU A 126 -1.10 4.02 18.55
C LEU A 126 -2.53 4.58 18.52
N ASN A 127 -3.52 3.71 18.40
CA ASN A 127 -4.92 4.12 18.36
C ASN A 127 -5.41 4.76 19.66
N LYS A 128 -4.86 4.34 20.80
CA LYS A 128 -5.23 4.90 22.10
C LYS A 128 -4.58 6.24 22.39
N GLN A 129 -3.35 6.45 21.95
CA GLN A 129 -2.55 7.62 22.33
C GLN A 129 -2.48 8.69 21.26
N ILE A 130 -2.76 8.37 19.99
CA ILE A 130 -2.78 9.33 18.90
C ILE A 130 -4.24 9.67 18.57
N PRO A 131 -4.71 10.88 18.87
CA PRO A 131 -6.05 11.31 18.49
C PRO A 131 -6.27 11.25 16.98
N ALA A 132 -7.53 11.11 16.56
CA ALA A 132 -7.91 11.18 15.17
C ALA A 132 -7.46 12.51 14.55
N GLY A 133 -6.93 12.46 13.33
CA GLY A 133 -6.43 13.63 12.62
C GLY A 133 -5.06 14.13 13.06
N GLN A 134 -4.43 13.47 14.03
CA GLN A 134 -3.06 13.77 14.47
C GLN A 134 -2.05 12.76 13.95
N PHE A 135 -0.77 13.11 14.03
CA PHE A 135 0.36 12.29 13.63
C PHE A 135 1.23 11.89 14.84
N LEU A 136 2.04 10.86 14.66
CA LEU A 136 3.09 10.47 15.58
C LEU A 136 4.40 11.14 15.15
N GLY A 137 4.87 12.13 15.89
CA GLY A 137 6.18 12.76 15.69
C GLY A 137 7.29 12.12 16.51
N LEU A 138 8.53 12.58 16.31
CA LEU A 138 9.72 12.05 16.99
C LEU A 138 9.72 12.31 18.50
N ASP A 139 9.14 13.43 18.94
CA ASP A 139 9.12 13.85 20.35
C ASP A 139 8.10 13.08 21.19
N HIS A 140 7.18 12.37 20.55
CA HIS A 140 6.17 11.60 21.24
C HIS A 140 6.80 10.41 21.99
N GLU A 141 6.28 10.10 23.18
CA GLU A 141 6.78 9.02 24.05
C GLU A 141 6.85 7.66 23.35
N ILE A 142 5.84 7.33 22.52
CA ILE A 142 5.81 6.10 21.72
C ILE A 142 7.08 5.97 20.86
N SER A 143 7.44 7.05 20.15
CA SER A 143 8.62 7.09 19.28
C SER A 143 9.91 7.01 20.08
N ARG A 144 10.03 7.82 21.12
CA ARG A 144 11.24 7.91 21.95
C ARG A 144 11.56 6.60 22.68
N LEU A 145 10.55 5.91 23.19
CA LEU A 145 10.69 4.64 23.93
C LEU A 145 10.58 3.41 23.02
N GLY A 146 10.23 3.58 21.74
CA GLY A 146 10.06 2.47 20.81
C GLY A 146 8.99 1.48 21.25
N LEU A 147 7.84 1.98 21.73
CA LEU A 147 6.79 1.17 22.34
C LEU A 147 6.07 0.26 21.33
N VAL A 148 6.05 0.64 20.06
CA VAL A 148 5.43 -0.17 18.99
C VAL A 148 6.51 -0.90 18.23
N LYS A 149 6.65 -2.18 18.51
CA LYS A 149 7.61 -3.08 17.87
C LYS A 149 7.01 -3.66 16.61
N ILE A 150 7.84 -3.79 15.59
CA ILE A 150 7.51 -4.34 14.28
C ILE A 150 8.36 -5.56 14.01
N VAL A 151 7.72 -6.63 13.55
CA VAL A 151 8.37 -7.89 13.16
C VAL A 151 8.27 -8.14 11.67
N ALA A 152 9.25 -8.82 11.12
CA ALA A 152 9.26 -9.30 9.74
C ALA A 152 9.91 -10.71 9.68
N PRO A 153 9.18 -11.69 9.16
CA PRO A 153 7.78 -11.65 8.74
C PRO A 153 6.80 -11.41 9.90
N SER A 154 5.56 -11.02 9.58
CA SER A 154 4.47 -10.86 10.57
C SER A 154 4.19 -12.16 11.32
N HIS A 155 3.51 -12.10 12.47
CA HIS A 155 3.12 -13.31 13.21
C HIS A 155 2.23 -14.22 12.35
N LYS A 156 1.21 -13.67 11.71
CA LYS A 156 0.30 -14.41 10.86
C LYS A 156 1.02 -15.19 9.75
N ASP A 157 1.98 -14.56 9.08
CA ASP A 157 2.71 -15.21 7.99
C ASP A 157 3.78 -16.18 8.49
N HIS A 158 4.36 -15.91 9.65
CA HIS A 158 5.24 -16.84 10.33
C HIS A 158 4.51 -18.15 10.68
N ASP A 159 3.34 -18.03 11.32
CA ASP A 159 2.55 -19.18 11.75
C ASP A 159 2.10 -20.02 10.55
N ARG A 160 1.61 -19.37 9.49
CA ARG A 160 1.26 -20.04 8.22
C ARG A 160 2.45 -20.73 7.57
N PHE A 161 3.61 -20.08 7.59
CA PHE A 161 4.82 -20.68 7.02
C PHE A 161 5.32 -21.86 7.85
N LEU A 162 5.24 -21.77 9.16
CA LEU A 162 5.55 -22.88 10.07
C LEU A 162 4.60 -24.07 9.85
N GLU A 163 3.31 -23.81 9.70
CA GLU A 163 2.30 -24.82 9.37
C GLU A 163 2.62 -25.50 8.05
N TYR A 164 2.88 -24.72 6.99
CA TYR A 164 3.28 -25.26 5.70
C TYR A 164 4.53 -26.16 5.80
N LYS A 165 5.58 -25.69 6.48
CA LYS A 165 6.81 -26.47 6.67
C LYS A 165 6.57 -27.74 7.49
N THR A 166 5.60 -27.71 8.40
CA THR A 166 5.19 -28.90 9.16
C THR A 166 4.51 -29.94 8.26
N MET A 167 3.66 -29.50 7.34
CA MET A 167 3.03 -30.37 6.33
C MET A 167 4.07 -30.91 5.36
N GLU A 168 4.95 -30.07 4.83
CA GLU A 168 6.03 -30.44 3.91
C GLU A 168 6.95 -31.50 4.56
N LYS A 169 7.31 -31.30 5.82
CA LYS A 169 8.08 -32.27 6.58
C LYS A 169 7.39 -33.62 6.65
N LYS A 170 6.11 -33.65 7.02
CA LYS A 170 5.32 -34.90 7.11
C LYS A 170 5.28 -35.63 5.77
N GLU A 171 5.01 -34.92 4.68
CA GLU A 171 5.00 -35.49 3.32
C GLU A 171 6.38 -36.07 2.95
N HIS A 172 7.47 -35.37 3.27
CA HIS A 172 8.82 -35.88 2.98
C HIS A 172 9.18 -37.09 3.82
N ASP A 173 8.78 -37.11 5.10
CA ASP A 173 9.00 -38.29 5.97
C ASP A 173 8.23 -39.52 5.47
N GLU A 174 6.98 -39.37 4.99
CA GLU A 174 6.18 -40.44 4.41
C GLU A 174 6.80 -40.95 3.10
N VAL A 175 7.28 -40.04 2.23
CA VAL A 175 7.98 -40.41 1.00
C VAL A 175 9.28 -41.17 1.31
N LEU A 176 10.07 -40.70 2.28
CA LEU A 176 11.30 -41.37 2.69
C LEU A 176 11.04 -42.79 3.23
N ALA A 177 10.03 -42.93 4.09
CA ALA A 177 9.62 -44.24 4.60
C ALA A 177 9.23 -45.20 3.49
N THR A 178 8.50 -44.70 2.46
CA THR A 178 8.13 -45.51 1.29
C THR A 178 9.35 -45.97 0.51
N PHE A 179 10.32 -45.07 0.24
CA PHE A 179 11.56 -45.44 -0.47
C PHE A 179 12.44 -46.40 0.33
N GLN A 180 12.52 -46.24 1.65
CA GLN A 180 13.22 -47.18 2.53
C GLN A 180 12.60 -48.59 2.45
N HIS A 181 11.28 -48.67 2.51
CA HIS A 181 10.54 -49.95 2.49
C HIS A 181 10.66 -50.68 1.14
N GLN A 182 10.74 -49.91 0.04
CA GLN A 182 10.76 -50.48 -1.31
C GLN A 182 12.17 -50.56 -1.92
N HIS A 183 13.23 -50.19 -1.20
CA HIS A 183 14.62 -50.18 -1.71
C HIS A 183 14.81 -49.44 -3.05
N LEU A 184 14.08 -48.34 -3.27
CA LEU A 184 14.05 -47.62 -4.54
C LEU A 184 15.25 -46.65 -4.69
N HIS A 185 15.68 -46.43 -5.95
CA HIS A 185 16.82 -45.53 -6.28
C HIS A 185 16.60 -44.06 -5.90
N GLY A 186 15.38 -43.59 -5.59
CA GLY A 186 15.05 -42.23 -5.15
C GLY A 186 15.44 -41.89 -3.73
N TYR A 187 15.90 -42.86 -2.92
CA TYR A 187 16.18 -42.66 -1.49
C TYR A 187 17.11 -41.47 -1.17
N THR A 188 18.19 -41.30 -1.94
CA THR A 188 19.17 -40.22 -1.68
C THR A 188 18.56 -38.84 -1.85
N LEU A 189 17.70 -38.66 -2.85
CA LEU A 189 17.00 -37.37 -3.08
C LEU A 189 15.97 -37.10 -1.99
N ALA A 190 15.16 -38.11 -1.65
CA ALA A 190 14.18 -38.03 -0.58
C ALA A 190 14.86 -37.70 0.77
N HIS A 191 15.95 -38.37 1.08
CA HIS A 191 16.72 -38.11 2.32
C HIS A 191 17.30 -36.69 2.37
N ARG A 192 17.81 -36.14 1.24
CA ARG A 192 18.27 -34.75 1.17
C ARG A 192 17.13 -33.75 1.41
N ASN A 193 15.96 -33.99 0.85
CA ASN A 193 14.78 -33.16 1.04
C ASN A 193 14.34 -33.13 2.50
N VAL A 194 14.31 -34.31 3.16
CA VAL A 194 14.01 -34.39 4.60
C VAL A 194 15.00 -33.58 5.43
N ILE A 195 16.31 -33.70 5.20
CA ILE A 195 17.32 -32.96 5.95
C ILE A 195 17.13 -31.43 5.76
N ALA A 196 16.90 -30.97 4.52
CA ALA A 196 16.68 -29.55 4.25
C ALA A 196 15.42 -29.03 4.96
N THR A 197 14.32 -29.76 4.84
CA THR A 197 13.04 -29.39 5.50
C THR A 197 13.15 -29.41 7.02
N ASP A 198 13.85 -30.39 7.59
CA ASP A 198 14.10 -30.45 9.04
C ASP A 198 14.90 -29.25 9.53
N SER A 199 15.94 -28.84 8.79
CA SER A 199 16.75 -27.68 9.15
C SER A 199 15.91 -26.38 9.15
N ASP A 200 15.10 -26.18 8.12
CA ASP A 200 14.19 -25.04 8.02
C ASP A 200 13.16 -25.06 9.16
N TRP A 201 12.56 -26.22 9.41
CA TRP A 201 11.55 -26.38 10.46
C TRP A 201 12.10 -26.14 11.86
N VAL A 202 13.30 -26.66 12.16
CA VAL A 202 13.98 -26.41 13.45
C VAL A 202 14.27 -24.92 13.63
N LEU A 203 14.76 -24.24 12.58
CA LEU A 203 15.02 -22.81 12.63
C LEU A 203 13.74 -22.02 12.92
N LEU A 204 12.66 -22.32 12.22
CA LEU A 204 11.38 -21.62 12.41
C LEU A 204 10.80 -21.86 13.81
N LYS A 205 10.90 -23.08 14.33
CA LYS A 205 10.36 -23.46 15.62
C LYS A 205 11.18 -22.90 16.81
N SER A 206 12.46 -22.61 16.59
CA SER A 206 13.32 -21.97 17.59
C SER A 206 12.97 -20.50 17.86
N THR A 207 11.86 -20.00 17.30
CA THR A 207 11.43 -18.58 17.43
C THR A 207 12.54 -17.59 17.06
N PRO A 208 12.94 -17.54 15.79
CA PRO A 208 14.00 -16.65 15.36
C PRO A 208 13.67 -15.20 15.70
N ASP A 209 14.69 -14.42 16.03
CA ASP A 209 14.51 -12.98 16.26
C ASP A 209 14.02 -12.30 14.97
N ARG A 210 12.73 -11.97 14.96
CA ARG A 210 12.04 -11.34 13.83
C ARG A 210 11.89 -9.82 14.00
N LEU A 211 12.44 -9.25 15.07
CA LEU A 211 12.34 -7.81 15.31
C LEU A 211 12.92 -7.05 14.12
N LEU A 212 12.07 -6.36 13.36
CA LEU A 212 12.48 -5.45 12.29
C LEU A 212 12.92 -4.10 12.86
N GLY A 213 12.18 -3.60 13.84
CA GLY A 213 12.44 -2.30 14.45
C GLY A 213 11.27 -1.78 15.26
N THR A 214 11.22 -0.47 15.42
CA THR A 214 10.15 0.24 16.14
C THR A 214 9.59 1.38 15.31
N VAL A 215 8.30 1.68 15.48
CA VAL A 215 7.67 2.83 14.81
C VAL A 215 8.33 4.12 15.30
N LEU A 216 8.89 4.87 14.36
CA LEU A 216 9.58 6.12 14.62
C LEU A 216 8.65 7.32 14.42
N ALA A 217 7.87 7.31 13.35
CA ALA A 217 6.92 8.36 13.01
C ALA A 217 5.79 7.80 12.13
N SER A 218 4.65 8.46 12.13
CA SER A 218 3.51 8.05 11.32
C SER A 218 2.58 9.21 11.04
N SER A 219 1.97 9.23 9.85
CA SER A 219 0.97 10.23 9.47
C SER A 219 -0.29 10.19 10.34
N GLY A 220 -0.57 9.08 11.00
CA GLY A 220 -1.92 8.83 11.48
C GLY A 220 -2.91 8.67 10.31
N PHE A 221 -4.21 8.65 10.65
CA PHE A 221 -5.28 8.82 9.66
C PHE A 221 -5.64 10.30 9.61
N ARG A 222 -5.12 11.01 8.63
CA ARG A 222 -5.42 12.43 8.41
C ARG A 222 -5.42 12.76 6.93
N THR A 223 -5.97 13.91 6.61
CA THR A 223 -5.86 14.50 5.29
C THR A 223 -4.86 15.64 5.33
N CYS A 224 -4.15 15.84 4.25
CA CYS A 224 -3.32 17.01 4.02
C CYS A 224 -4.22 18.19 3.65
N ASN A 225 -4.41 19.15 4.55
CA ASN A 225 -5.02 20.40 4.18
C ASN A 225 -4.02 21.28 3.42
N ASN A 226 -4.47 21.85 2.32
CA ASN A 226 -3.66 22.77 1.50
C ASN A 226 -3.20 24.02 2.28
N THR A 227 -3.85 24.34 3.40
CA THR A 227 -3.54 25.51 4.23
C THR A 227 -2.36 25.29 5.16
N ASP A 228 -2.08 24.03 5.56
CA ASP A 228 -0.97 23.71 6.46
C ASP A 228 0.36 23.55 5.73
N TYR A 229 0.29 23.28 4.43
CA TYR A 229 1.43 23.34 3.54
C TYR A 229 1.42 24.70 2.85
N THR A 230 2.12 25.66 3.39
CA THR A 230 2.63 26.78 2.61
C THR A 230 3.51 26.19 1.52
N LEU A 231 2.87 25.77 0.46
CA LEU A 231 3.52 25.30 -0.74
C LEU A 231 4.28 26.48 -1.31
N VAL A 232 5.54 26.58 -0.89
CA VAL A 232 6.51 27.43 -1.57
C VAL A 232 6.51 26.92 -3.02
N GLU A 233 5.72 27.66 -3.82
CA GLU A 233 5.81 27.76 -5.27
C GLU A 233 6.38 26.57 -6.07
N THR A 234 5.78 25.41 -5.98
CA THR A 234 5.77 24.56 -7.16
C THR A 234 4.42 24.75 -7.84
N GLN A 235 4.38 25.63 -8.83
CA GLN A 235 3.17 25.94 -9.65
C GLN A 235 2.46 24.69 -10.18
N SER A 236 3.14 23.55 -10.25
CA SER A 236 2.58 22.28 -10.61
C SER A 236 1.67 21.68 -9.55
N PHE A 237 1.97 21.86 -8.25
CA PHE A 237 1.21 21.21 -7.19
C PHE A 237 -0.12 21.92 -6.87
N SER A 238 -0.14 23.26 -6.89
CA SER A 238 -1.37 24.01 -6.78
C SER A 238 -2.36 23.70 -7.92
N LYS A 239 -1.84 23.34 -9.10
CA LYS A 239 -2.66 22.88 -10.22
C LYS A 239 -3.20 21.45 -10.03
N VAL A 240 -2.48 20.59 -9.35
CA VAL A 240 -2.88 19.19 -9.07
C VAL A 240 -3.94 19.12 -7.98
N MET A 241 -3.87 20.00 -7.00
CA MET A 241 -4.82 20.03 -5.87
C MET A 241 -6.15 20.70 -6.23
N HIS A 242 -6.26 21.33 -7.40
CA HIS A 242 -7.51 21.84 -7.92
C HIS A 242 -8.16 20.82 -8.89
N VAL A 243 -8.51 19.63 -8.36
CA VAL A 243 -9.21 18.60 -9.15
C VAL A 243 -10.47 19.11 -9.85
N PRO A 244 -11.30 20.00 -9.25
CA PRO A 244 -12.40 20.61 -9.97
C PRO A 244 -11.95 21.38 -11.22
N ASN A 245 -10.72 21.88 -11.23
CA ASN A 245 -10.20 22.68 -12.34
C ASN A 245 -9.81 21.83 -13.56
N TYR A 246 -9.51 20.56 -13.36
CA TYR A 246 -8.96 19.74 -14.45
C TYR A 246 -10.04 19.13 -15.34
N ALA A 247 -11.11 18.64 -14.73
CA ALA A 247 -12.21 18.02 -15.46
C ALA A 247 -13.08 19.03 -16.24
N PHE A 248 -12.98 20.31 -15.90
CA PHE A 248 -13.92 21.35 -16.37
C PHE A 248 -13.25 22.58 -16.98
N ARG A 249 -12.00 22.48 -17.42
CA ARG A 249 -11.39 23.59 -18.16
C ARG A 249 -12.06 23.78 -19.53
N HIS A 250 -12.46 25.00 -19.81
CA HIS A 250 -12.75 25.40 -21.18
C HIS A 250 -11.53 25.18 -22.10
N LYS A 251 -11.75 25.08 -23.41
CA LYS A 251 -10.67 24.93 -24.40
C LYS A 251 -9.58 26.02 -24.32
N ASP A 252 -9.91 27.17 -23.75
CA ASP A 252 -8.99 28.31 -23.48
C ASP A 252 -8.23 28.19 -22.17
N GLY A 253 -8.44 27.12 -21.39
CA GLY A 253 -7.78 26.89 -20.10
C GLY A 253 -8.40 27.64 -18.90
N THR A 254 -9.50 28.38 -19.11
CA THR A 254 -10.21 29.07 -18.03
C THR A 254 -11.21 28.18 -17.32
N MET A 255 -11.47 28.49 -16.03
CA MET A 255 -12.47 27.80 -15.22
C MET A 255 -13.82 28.48 -15.30
N PRO A 256 -14.93 27.72 -15.35
CA PRO A 256 -16.23 28.30 -15.08
C PRO A 256 -16.27 28.82 -13.64
N SER A 257 -16.40 30.11 -13.47
CA SER A 257 -16.48 30.78 -12.15
C SER A 257 -17.57 30.19 -11.25
N SER A 258 -18.63 29.64 -11.85
CA SER A 258 -19.75 29.03 -11.13
C SER A 258 -19.43 27.68 -10.45
N LEU A 259 -18.37 26.98 -10.83
CA LEU A 259 -18.01 25.69 -10.26
C LEU A 259 -17.11 25.84 -9.03
N ALA A 260 -16.18 26.80 -9.06
CA ALA A 260 -15.33 27.14 -7.91
C ALA A 260 -16.16 27.64 -6.72
N GLU A 261 -17.22 28.40 -6.97
CA GLU A 261 -18.15 28.88 -5.94
C GLU A 261 -19.07 27.77 -5.39
N LYS A 262 -19.51 26.82 -6.23
CA LYS A 262 -20.44 25.74 -5.83
C LYS A 262 -19.82 24.59 -5.04
N ILE A 263 -18.52 24.39 -5.10
CA ILE A 263 -17.80 23.41 -4.26
C ILE A 263 -17.45 24.04 -2.90
N ASN A 264 -17.96 25.21 -2.58
CA ASN A 264 -17.81 25.92 -1.31
C ASN A 264 -16.36 26.19 -0.89
N GLY A 265 -15.47 26.44 -1.84
CA GLY A 265 -14.06 26.73 -1.53
C GLY A 265 -13.33 25.57 -0.81
N ARG A 266 -13.91 24.38 -0.75
CA ARG A 266 -13.27 23.22 -0.13
C ARG A 266 -12.23 22.66 -1.08
N THR A 267 -11.00 22.66 -0.63
CA THR A 267 -9.94 21.84 -1.23
C THR A 267 -10.21 20.37 -0.93
N ILE A 268 -10.03 19.51 -1.93
CA ILE A 268 -10.08 18.06 -1.72
C ILE A 268 -8.64 17.61 -1.50
N ASP A 269 -8.42 17.04 -0.34
CA ASP A 269 -7.10 16.69 0.14
C ASP A 269 -6.78 15.22 -0.16
N PHE A 270 -5.49 14.90 -0.29
CA PHE A 270 -5.04 13.52 -0.32
C PHE A 270 -5.09 12.92 1.10
N GLY A 271 -5.57 11.69 1.21
CA GLY A 271 -5.46 10.94 2.46
C GLY A 271 -4.01 10.52 2.70
N LEU A 272 -3.52 10.72 3.91
CA LEU A 272 -2.20 10.27 4.34
C LEU A 272 -2.33 8.99 5.17
N ASN A 273 -1.45 8.04 4.90
CA ASN A 273 -1.48 6.72 5.52
C ASN A 273 -0.08 6.06 5.42
N TRP A 274 0.89 6.63 6.10
CA TRP A 274 2.25 6.11 6.12
C TRP A 274 2.80 5.96 7.54
N ALA A 275 3.76 5.05 7.70
CA ALA A 275 4.56 4.88 8.91
C ALA A 275 6.01 4.59 8.57
N VAL A 276 6.93 5.20 9.31
CA VAL A 276 8.38 5.01 9.24
C VAL A 276 8.83 4.21 10.45
N ILE A 277 9.64 3.17 10.20
CA ILE A 277 10.12 2.23 11.20
C ILE A 277 11.64 2.35 11.29
N LYS A 278 12.16 2.73 12.47
CA LYS A 278 13.58 2.71 12.77
C LYS A 278 14.04 1.26 12.90
N LEU A 279 15.00 0.86 12.06
CA LEU A 279 15.47 -0.52 12.02
C LEU A 279 16.23 -0.91 13.29
N ALA A 280 16.05 -2.14 13.75
CA ALA A 280 16.84 -2.74 14.82
C ALA A 280 18.31 -2.89 14.37
N LYS A 281 19.26 -2.87 15.33
CA LYS A 281 20.71 -2.92 15.05
C LYS A 281 21.15 -4.16 14.26
N ASN A 282 20.46 -5.28 14.45
CA ASN A 282 20.75 -6.55 13.79
C ASN A 282 20.00 -6.74 12.46
N ARG A 283 19.16 -5.78 12.07
CA ARG A 283 18.37 -5.85 10.82
C ARG A 283 18.76 -4.72 9.87
N THR A 284 18.65 -5.00 8.59
CA THR A 284 18.78 -3.97 7.53
C THR A 284 17.77 -4.25 6.45
N LEU A 285 17.46 -3.23 5.65
CA LEU A 285 16.56 -3.33 4.52
C LEU A 285 17.36 -3.16 3.23
N SER A 286 17.12 -4.03 2.25
CA SER A 286 17.68 -3.93 0.92
C SER A 286 17.11 -2.71 0.19
N ASP A 287 17.96 -1.90 -0.41
CA ASP A 287 17.59 -0.83 -1.32
C ASP A 287 17.51 -1.30 -2.78
N ARG A 288 17.44 -2.61 -2.99
CA ARG A 288 17.40 -3.23 -4.31
C ARG A 288 16.13 -4.03 -4.51
N THR A 289 15.63 -4.01 -5.75
CA THR A 289 14.46 -4.81 -6.12
C THR A 289 14.77 -6.30 -6.00
N PRO A 290 13.83 -7.10 -5.49
CA PRO A 290 13.94 -8.55 -5.51
C PRO A 290 13.85 -9.10 -6.95
N GLN A 291 13.99 -10.41 -7.10
CA GLN A 291 13.88 -11.08 -8.39
C GLN A 291 12.53 -10.72 -9.05
N ARG A 292 12.60 -10.30 -10.33
CA ARG A 292 11.41 -9.93 -11.10
C ARG A 292 10.60 -11.15 -11.56
N SER A 293 9.31 -10.93 -11.82
CA SER A 293 8.44 -11.88 -12.52
C SER A 293 8.25 -11.49 -14.00
N CYS A 294 7.60 -12.36 -14.76
CA CYS A 294 7.24 -12.10 -16.16
C CYS A 294 6.36 -10.83 -16.24
N GLY A 295 6.58 -10.00 -17.26
CA GLY A 295 5.85 -8.74 -17.48
C GLY A 295 6.39 -7.52 -16.73
N VAL A 296 7.19 -7.70 -15.68
CA VAL A 296 7.88 -6.60 -14.99
C VAL A 296 9.15 -6.23 -15.75
N LYS A 297 9.24 -4.96 -16.19
CA LYS A 297 10.42 -4.45 -16.93
C LYS A 297 11.56 -4.03 -16.01
N ILE A 298 11.27 -3.72 -14.75
CA ILE A 298 12.27 -3.31 -13.75
C ILE A 298 13.33 -4.42 -13.62
N PRO A 299 14.63 -4.11 -13.76
CA PRO A 299 15.67 -5.13 -13.61
C PRO A 299 15.69 -5.73 -12.21
N THR A 300 16.01 -7.01 -12.10
CA THR A 300 16.36 -7.64 -10.82
C THR A 300 17.54 -6.91 -10.20
N ARG A 301 17.48 -6.62 -8.91
CA ARG A 301 18.48 -5.85 -8.15
C ARG A 301 18.65 -4.40 -8.62
N ALA A 302 17.67 -3.81 -9.32
CA ALA A 302 17.66 -2.38 -9.57
C ALA A 302 17.68 -1.63 -8.23
N GLN A 303 18.43 -0.55 -8.16
CA GLN A 303 18.49 0.27 -6.95
C GLN A 303 17.20 1.08 -6.79
N VAL A 304 16.51 0.92 -5.66
CA VAL A 304 15.31 1.70 -5.30
C VAL A 304 15.78 2.92 -4.49
N GLY A 305 16.12 3.96 -5.19
CA GLY A 305 16.74 5.15 -4.57
C GLY A 305 16.25 6.46 -5.13
N ARG A 306 15.20 6.45 -5.96
CA ARG A 306 14.63 7.65 -6.57
C ARG A 306 13.12 7.67 -6.41
N TYR A 307 12.53 8.88 -6.39
CA TYR A 307 11.10 9.07 -6.54
C TYR A 307 10.80 10.21 -7.49
N ALA A 308 9.61 10.18 -8.09
CA ALA A 308 9.15 11.19 -9.02
C ALA A 308 7.72 11.62 -8.70
N HIS A 309 7.40 12.82 -9.14
CA HIS A 309 6.06 13.34 -9.12
C HIS A 309 5.23 12.73 -10.25
N ILE A 310 3.97 12.32 -9.96
CA ILE A 310 3.01 11.91 -10.99
C ILE A 310 2.20 13.11 -11.44
N ARG A 311 2.04 13.23 -12.76
CA ARG A 311 1.23 14.29 -13.36
C ARG A 311 -0.15 13.77 -13.70
N HIS A 312 -1.17 14.57 -13.48
CA HIS A 312 -2.50 14.31 -14.03
C HIS A 312 -2.46 14.32 -15.56
N ASN A 313 -3.38 13.62 -16.19
CA ASN A 313 -3.51 13.42 -17.63
C ASN A 313 -2.31 12.71 -18.29
N VAL A 314 -1.54 11.98 -17.48
CA VAL A 314 -0.47 11.12 -17.98
C VAL A 314 -0.66 9.73 -17.38
N SER A 315 -0.76 8.74 -18.26
CA SER A 315 -0.77 7.35 -17.85
C SER A 315 0.66 6.85 -17.66
N TYR A 316 0.92 6.25 -16.52
CA TYR A 316 2.22 5.66 -16.20
C TYR A 316 2.09 4.14 -16.13
N ASN A 317 2.98 3.43 -16.82
CA ASN A 317 3.13 2.00 -16.59
C ASN A 317 3.85 1.80 -15.26
N VAL A 318 3.26 1.02 -14.37
CA VAL A 318 3.77 0.81 -13.02
C VAL A 318 3.83 -0.66 -12.68
N ALA A 319 4.66 -0.98 -11.68
CA ALA A 319 4.72 -2.30 -11.06
C ALA A 319 4.93 -2.14 -9.55
N LYS A 320 4.53 -3.16 -8.79
CA LYS A 320 4.82 -3.22 -7.36
C LYS A 320 5.20 -4.65 -6.97
N LYS A 321 5.89 -4.77 -5.84
CA LYS A 321 6.10 -6.04 -5.14
C LYS A 321 5.38 -5.98 -3.82
N GLY A 322 4.33 -6.77 -3.68
CA GLY A 322 3.57 -6.91 -2.44
C GLY A 322 3.81 -8.26 -1.77
N ARG A 323 3.44 -8.33 -0.50
CA ARG A 323 3.51 -9.53 0.30
C ARG A 323 2.62 -10.64 -0.25
N THR A 324 1.38 -10.28 -0.63
CA THR A 324 0.34 -11.26 -1.03
C THR A 324 0.41 -11.61 -2.50
N THR A 325 0.33 -10.62 -3.38
CA THR A 325 0.27 -10.87 -4.83
C THR A 325 1.65 -10.95 -5.48
N GLY A 326 2.72 -10.69 -4.72
CA GLY A 326 4.05 -10.63 -5.29
C GLY A 326 4.22 -9.47 -6.29
N TRP A 327 4.91 -9.72 -7.41
CA TRP A 327 5.04 -8.75 -8.48
C TRP A 327 3.76 -8.69 -9.32
N THR A 328 3.18 -7.49 -9.37
CA THR A 328 2.08 -7.14 -10.28
C THR A 328 2.45 -5.89 -11.07
N TYR A 329 1.81 -5.67 -12.21
CA TYR A 329 2.01 -4.48 -13.04
C TYR A 329 0.68 -3.98 -13.60
N GLY A 330 0.61 -2.68 -13.84
CA GLY A 330 -0.61 -2.02 -14.29
C GLY A 330 -0.33 -0.60 -14.78
N LYS A 331 -1.38 0.19 -14.86
CA LYS A 331 -1.34 1.58 -15.30
C LYS A 331 -1.97 2.50 -14.27
N VAL A 332 -1.31 3.61 -14.00
CA VAL A 332 -1.92 4.72 -13.25
C VAL A 332 -2.96 5.38 -14.14
N SER A 333 -4.15 5.57 -13.59
CA SER A 333 -5.21 6.32 -14.27
C SER A 333 -4.78 7.77 -14.51
N GLU A 334 -5.06 8.30 -15.68
CA GLU A 334 -4.83 9.71 -16.00
C GLU A 334 -5.69 10.66 -15.17
N ILE A 335 -6.80 10.15 -14.64
CA ILE A 335 -7.78 10.88 -13.84
C ILE A 335 -7.66 10.45 -12.39
N GLY A 336 -7.62 11.42 -11.48
CA GLY A 336 -7.66 11.16 -10.05
C GLY A 336 -8.99 10.55 -9.61
N SER A 337 -8.95 9.70 -8.61
CA SER A 337 -10.12 9.08 -7.99
C SER A 337 -10.51 9.83 -6.73
N LEU A 338 -11.81 10.07 -6.55
CA LEU A 338 -12.37 10.60 -5.32
C LEU A 338 -12.89 9.46 -4.46
N LEU A 339 -12.36 9.31 -3.28
CA LEU A 339 -12.75 8.29 -2.33
C LEU A 339 -13.58 8.91 -1.21
N ASN A 340 -14.78 8.41 -0.99
CA ASN A 340 -15.61 8.80 0.14
C ASN A 340 -15.54 7.70 1.21
N LEU A 341 -14.81 7.98 2.29
CA LEU A 341 -14.63 7.04 3.38
C LEU A 341 -15.72 7.17 4.48
N ARG A 342 -16.75 8.01 4.26
CA ARG A 342 -17.88 8.10 5.21
C ARG A 342 -18.66 6.81 5.15
N PRO A 343 -18.90 6.17 6.32
CA PRO A 343 -19.87 5.08 6.37
C PRO A 343 -21.26 5.64 6.07
N ALA A 344 -21.95 5.06 5.10
CA ALA A 344 -23.38 5.26 4.98
C ALA A 344 -24.04 4.45 6.10
N ASP A 345 -24.90 5.10 6.90
CA ASP A 345 -25.88 4.50 7.82
C ASP A 345 -25.37 3.40 8.78
N GLY A 346 -24.26 3.64 9.48
CA GLY A 346 -23.87 2.81 10.62
C GLY A 346 -23.26 1.45 10.32
N THR A 347 -23.21 1.01 9.06
CA THR A 347 -22.45 -0.19 8.64
C THR A 347 -21.09 0.23 8.09
N SER A 348 -20.12 0.27 8.98
CA SER A 348 -18.77 0.71 8.64
C SER A 348 -18.04 -0.29 7.76
N ILE A 349 -17.53 0.16 6.63
CA ILE A 349 -16.53 -0.55 5.79
C ILE A 349 -15.14 -0.46 6.45
N VAL A 350 -14.95 0.56 7.25
CA VAL A 350 -13.81 0.80 8.09
C VAL A 350 -14.21 0.31 9.48
N PRO A 351 -13.38 -0.37 10.25
CA PRO A 351 -13.68 -0.71 11.64
C PRO A 351 -14.31 0.46 12.39
N VAL A 352 -15.29 0.20 13.25
CA VAL A 352 -16.16 1.23 13.88
C VAL A 352 -15.35 2.36 14.51
N ASP A 353 -14.23 2.06 15.13
CA ASP A 353 -13.27 2.98 15.72
C ASP A 353 -12.54 3.86 14.68
N LEU A 354 -12.25 3.33 13.51
CA LEU A 354 -11.70 4.09 12.39
C LEU A 354 -12.76 4.98 11.72
N ALA A 355 -14.00 4.49 11.60
CA ALA A 355 -15.11 5.26 11.04
C ALA A 355 -15.40 6.52 11.85
N ASP A 356 -15.37 6.43 13.18
CA ASP A 356 -15.57 7.58 14.06
C ASP A 356 -14.42 8.60 13.94
N ARG A 357 -13.20 8.13 13.70
CA ARG A 357 -12.04 8.98 13.43
C ARG A 357 -12.15 9.72 12.10
N PHE A 358 -12.66 9.05 11.06
CA PHE A 358 -12.93 9.69 9.76
C PHE A 358 -14.16 10.61 9.77
N ARG A 359 -15.13 10.43 10.68
CA ARG A 359 -16.27 11.35 10.84
C ARG A 359 -15.84 12.75 11.25
N GLN A 360 -14.72 12.87 11.96
CA GLN A 360 -14.20 14.16 12.43
C GLN A 360 -13.33 14.87 11.36
N THR A 361 -12.90 14.17 10.32
CA THR A 361 -12.11 14.71 9.20
C THR A 361 -12.97 14.80 7.94
N ASN A 362 -12.53 15.55 6.94
CA ASN A 362 -13.15 15.52 5.61
C ASN A 362 -13.01 14.11 5.04
N ALA A 363 -14.11 13.38 4.98
CA ALA A 363 -14.09 11.97 4.60
C ALA A 363 -13.92 11.75 3.08
N ILE A 364 -13.87 12.82 2.30
CA ILE A 364 -13.59 12.76 0.86
C ILE A 364 -12.12 13.05 0.65
N MET A 365 -11.42 12.11 0.03
CA MET A 365 -10.00 12.25 -0.28
C MET A 365 -9.72 11.93 -1.74
N LEU A 366 -8.66 12.53 -2.25
CA LEU A 366 -8.13 12.24 -3.57
C LEU A 366 -7.12 11.09 -3.49
N ALA A 367 -7.12 10.24 -4.50
CA ALA A 367 -6.13 9.20 -4.71
C ALA A 367 -5.84 9.01 -6.20
N PHE A 368 -4.74 8.39 -6.54
CA PHE A 368 -4.53 7.87 -7.88
C PHE A 368 -4.96 6.41 -7.95
N GLY A 369 -5.82 6.10 -8.94
CA GLY A 369 -6.19 4.73 -9.24
C GLY A 369 -5.12 4.03 -10.07
N VAL A 370 -4.84 2.77 -9.74
CA VAL A 370 -4.01 1.87 -10.55
C VAL A 370 -4.90 0.74 -11.04
N ILE A 371 -4.90 0.55 -12.36
CA ILE A 371 -5.68 -0.50 -13.03
C ILE A 371 -4.70 -1.58 -13.47
N ASP A 372 -5.01 -2.85 -13.18
CA ASP A 372 -4.21 -3.99 -13.64
C ASP A 372 -4.24 -4.09 -15.17
N ASP A 373 -3.10 -4.36 -15.78
CA ASP A 373 -2.97 -4.55 -17.23
C ASP A 373 -3.33 -5.99 -17.67
N ARG A 374 -3.59 -6.88 -16.72
CA ARG A 374 -3.96 -8.30 -16.95
C ARG A 374 -5.44 -8.50 -16.69
N LYS A 375 -6.16 -8.98 -17.66
CA LYS A 375 -7.64 -9.10 -17.68
C LYS A 375 -8.28 -9.93 -16.54
N ARG A 376 -7.59 -10.36 -15.48
CA ARG A 376 -8.15 -11.18 -14.39
C ARG A 376 -7.32 -11.24 -13.11
N GLU A 377 -6.27 -10.45 -13.01
CA GLU A 377 -5.46 -10.43 -11.79
C GLU A 377 -5.58 -9.08 -11.11
N GLU A 378 -5.66 -9.07 -9.80
CA GLU A 378 -5.70 -7.83 -9.03
C GLU A 378 -4.30 -7.24 -8.90
N PHE A 379 -4.17 -5.93 -9.16
CA PHE A 379 -2.91 -5.23 -8.93
C PHE A 379 -2.51 -5.30 -7.46
N MET A 380 -3.48 -5.22 -6.54
CA MET A 380 -3.30 -5.25 -5.10
C MET A 380 -4.35 -6.16 -4.46
N SER A 381 -3.96 -6.93 -3.46
CA SER A 381 -4.84 -7.73 -2.61
C SER A 381 -4.55 -7.49 -1.14
N SER A 382 -5.38 -8.06 -0.26
CA SER A 382 -5.24 -7.93 1.19
C SER A 382 -3.84 -8.32 1.68
N GLY A 383 -3.18 -7.44 2.44
CA GLY A 383 -1.80 -7.59 2.89
C GLY A 383 -0.74 -6.93 2.02
N ASP A 384 -1.10 -6.44 0.83
CA ASP A 384 -0.18 -5.66 -0.03
C ASP A 384 -0.07 -4.19 0.38
N SER A 385 -0.87 -3.74 1.33
CA SER A 385 -0.78 -2.39 1.92
C SER A 385 0.63 -2.08 2.39
N GLY A 386 1.11 -0.90 2.03
CA GLY A 386 2.49 -0.48 2.26
C GLY A 386 3.43 -0.78 1.10
N SER A 387 3.00 -1.46 0.04
CA SER A 387 3.84 -1.65 -1.15
C SER A 387 4.13 -0.31 -1.83
N CYS A 388 5.38 -0.05 -2.19
CA CYS A 388 5.68 1.06 -3.08
C CYS A 388 5.36 0.70 -4.53
N VAL A 389 4.84 1.68 -5.25
CA VAL A 389 4.56 1.62 -6.68
C VAL A 389 5.74 2.21 -7.42
N LEU A 390 6.33 1.44 -8.33
CA LEU A 390 7.50 1.79 -9.12
C LEU A 390 7.11 2.02 -10.59
N LEU A 391 7.79 2.92 -11.27
CA LEU A 391 7.72 2.98 -12.74
C LEU A 391 8.19 1.65 -13.34
N ASN A 392 7.39 1.07 -14.23
CA ASN A 392 7.70 -0.25 -14.85
C ASN A 392 8.59 -0.07 -16.08
N GLU A 393 9.86 0.23 -15.85
CA GLU A 393 10.86 0.58 -16.85
C GLU A 393 12.14 -0.28 -16.72
N SER A 394 12.85 -0.43 -17.83
CA SER A 394 14.16 -1.09 -17.85
C SER A 394 15.27 -0.14 -17.39
N ASN A 395 15.15 0.40 -16.17
CA ASN A 395 16.11 1.31 -15.58
C ASN A 395 16.81 0.65 -14.38
N PRO A 396 18.15 0.65 -14.30
CA PRO A 396 18.88 0.11 -13.15
C PRO A 396 18.63 0.87 -11.83
N LYS A 397 18.08 2.08 -11.92
CA LYS A 397 17.61 2.86 -10.79
C LYS A 397 16.07 2.95 -10.85
N ALA A 398 15.40 2.11 -10.08
CA ALA A 398 13.94 2.10 -10.00
C ALA A 398 13.41 3.38 -9.34
N THR A 399 12.34 3.94 -9.87
CA THR A 399 11.73 5.20 -9.42
C THR A 399 10.39 4.93 -8.76
N ILE A 400 10.22 5.38 -7.51
CA ILE A 400 8.97 5.27 -6.75
C ILE A 400 8.04 6.40 -7.16
N VAL A 401 6.76 6.09 -7.37
CA VAL A 401 5.72 7.08 -7.70
C VAL A 401 4.54 7.08 -6.74
N GLY A 402 4.37 6.04 -5.93
CA GLY A 402 3.25 5.97 -4.99
C GLY A 402 3.44 4.96 -3.88
N LEU A 403 2.57 5.07 -2.87
CA LEU A 403 2.42 4.14 -1.76
C LEU A 403 0.99 3.58 -1.79
N LEU A 404 0.84 2.28 -1.98
CA LEU A 404 -0.47 1.60 -2.03
C LEU A 404 -1.09 1.49 -0.65
N TYR A 405 -2.41 1.69 -0.55
CA TYR A 405 -3.10 1.62 0.75
C TYR A 405 -4.51 1.01 0.70
N ALA A 406 -5.18 1.00 -0.44
CA ALA A 406 -6.54 0.50 -0.56
C ALA A 406 -6.81 -0.09 -1.95
N SER A 407 -7.83 -0.92 -2.08
CA SER A 407 -8.40 -1.36 -3.35
C SER A 407 -9.92 -1.48 -3.27
N ASN A 408 -10.55 -1.51 -4.44
CA ASN A 408 -11.95 -1.82 -4.59
C ASN A 408 -12.08 -3.17 -5.30
N GLU A 409 -12.63 -4.16 -4.59
CA GLU A 409 -12.74 -5.55 -5.07
C GLU A 409 -13.63 -5.70 -6.31
N TYR A 410 -14.63 -4.82 -6.47
CA TYR A 410 -15.57 -4.89 -7.60
C TYR A 410 -15.02 -4.25 -8.87
N THR A 411 -14.29 -3.14 -8.73
CA THR A 411 -13.72 -2.43 -9.88
C THR A 411 -12.29 -2.86 -10.19
N HIS A 412 -11.67 -3.64 -9.29
CA HIS A 412 -10.26 -4.03 -9.35
C HIS A 412 -9.29 -2.83 -9.45
N VAL A 413 -9.76 -1.65 -9.01
CA VAL A 413 -8.91 -0.45 -8.93
C VAL A 413 -8.21 -0.43 -7.60
N SER A 414 -6.89 -0.33 -7.64
CA SER A 414 -6.06 -0.12 -6.47
C SER A 414 -5.73 1.35 -6.31
N TYR A 415 -5.61 1.84 -5.08
CA TYR A 415 -5.42 3.26 -4.79
C TYR A 415 -4.09 3.52 -4.12
N MET A 416 -3.40 4.56 -4.58
CA MET A 416 -2.11 4.97 -4.04
C MET A 416 -2.09 6.45 -3.68
N ILE A 417 -1.26 6.77 -2.70
CA ILE A 417 -0.86 8.13 -2.34
C ILE A 417 0.36 8.48 -3.19
N PRO A 418 0.42 9.66 -3.84
CA PRO A 418 1.63 10.14 -4.51
C PRO A 418 2.83 10.12 -3.56
N PHE A 419 3.95 9.58 -4.02
CA PHE A 419 5.08 9.36 -3.13
C PHE A 419 5.77 10.66 -2.69
N ASP A 420 5.74 11.68 -3.51
CA ASP A 420 6.25 13.01 -3.17
C ASP A 420 5.47 13.66 -2.01
N LEU A 421 4.14 13.40 -1.90
CA LEU A 421 3.37 13.80 -0.73
C LEU A 421 3.79 13.05 0.53
N VAL A 422 4.03 11.75 0.39
CA VAL A 422 4.53 10.92 1.51
C VAL A 422 5.86 11.47 2.02
N VAL A 423 6.80 11.78 1.11
CA VAL A 423 8.12 12.32 1.48
C VAL A 423 7.98 13.65 2.21
N ARG A 424 7.24 14.60 1.64
CA ARG A 424 7.05 15.93 2.24
C ARG A 424 6.40 15.86 3.62
N ASP A 425 5.43 14.96 3.77
CA ASP A 425 4.77 14.79 5.05
C ASP A 425 5.67 14.09 6.09
N ILE A 426 6.52 13.16 5.68
CA ILE A 426 7.56 12.60 6.54
C ILE A 426 8.49 13.71 7.04
N GLU A 427 8.96 14.59 6.15
CA GLU A 427 9.83 15.72 6.53
C GLU A 427 9.14 16.67 7.49
N HIS A 428 7.87 16.99 7.23
CA HIS A 428 7.06 17.83 8.12
C HIS A 428 6.90 17.21 9.52
N VAL A 429 6.50 15.95 9.59
CA VAL A 429 6.22 15.24 10.86
C VAL A 429 7.48 14.99 11.67
N THR A 430 8.60 14.71 11.00
CA THR A 430 9.86 14.36 11.66
C THR A 430 10.79 15.57 11.89
N GLY A 431 10.60 16.65 11.16
CA GLY A 431 11.54 17.77 11.14
C GLY A 431 12.91 17.39 10.56
N GLN A 432 13.02 16.25 9.88
CA GLN A 432 14.24 15.71 9.28
C GLN A 432 14.11 15.69 7.76
N THR A 433 15.22 15.74 7.04
CA THR A 433 15.24 15.69 5.58
C THR A 433 15.31 14.26 5.09
N VAL A 434 14.49 13.90 4.12
CA VAL A 434 14.57 12.62 3.41
C VAL A 434 15.68 12.70 2.37
N VAL A 435 16.78 12.00 2.59
CA VAL A 435 17.93 11.98 1.68
C VAL A 435 17.95 10.76 0.76
N GLN A 436 17.13 9.78 1.03
CA GLN A 436 16.86 8.64 0.15
C GLN A 436 15.43 8.16 0.39
N PRO A 437 14.63 7.96 -0.69
CA PRO A 437 14.96 8.15 -2.11
C PRO A 437 15.14 9.63 -2.49
N GLU A 438 15.89 9.90 -3.55
CA GLU A 438 16.13 11.24 -4.10
C GLU A 438 15.03 11.62 -5.09
N PHE A 439 14.63 12.89 -5.09
CA PHE A 439 13.70 13.42 -6.09
C PHE A 439 14.34 13.44 -7.49
N VAL A 440 13.57 13.02 -8.49
CA VAL A 440 13.93 13.17 -9.90
C VAL A 440 12.75 13.76 -10.67
N ASP A 441 13.03 14.78 -11.47
CA ASP A 441 12.00 15.27 -12.41
C ASP A 441 11.91 14.28 -13.58
N TYR A 442 10.76 13.60 -13.63
CA TYR A 442 10.51 12.58 -14.64
C TYR A 442 9.73 13.21 -15.79
N ASP A 443 10.43 13.51 -16.88
CA ASP A 443 9.79 13.96 -18.12
C ASP A 443 9.42 12.74 -18.98
N THR A 444 8.12 12.51 -19.16
CA THR A 444 7.57 11.44 -20.02
C THR A 444 7.69 11.74 -21.52
N ARG A 445 8.26 12.89 -21.88
CA ARG A 445 8.50 13.29 -23.25
C ARG A 445 9.85 12.82 -23.75
N GLY A 446 10.05 11.51 -23.69
CA GLY A 446 11.17 10.82 -24.28
C GLY A 446 10.71 9.86 -25.36
#